data_e7c470c76a8998efeb6c8e0f2c454e92
#
_entry.id   e7c470c76a8998efeb6c8e0f2c454e92
#
_cell.length_a   1.000
_cell.length_b   1.000
_cell.length_c   1.000
_cell.angle_alpha   90.00
_cell.angle_beta   90.00
_cell.angle_gamma   90.00
#
_symmetry.space_group_name_H-M   'P 1'
#
loop_
_entity.id
_entity.type
_entity.pdbx_description
1 polymer ?
#
loop_
_entity_poly.entity_id
_entity_poly.type
_entity_poly.pdbx_seq_one_letter_code
_entity_poly.pdbx_strand_id
1 'polypeptide(L)'
;MPNLVFVFSDRQRFDTLSAYGNDYVKAPNLNRLSKESLVFKNTYVTQAVCAPARASIMTGLYPHSAGMPRNKLVMPKDVKSIADMVSDEYTKAYFGKWHLGNEVASQRGFDEWASGMETLRGEYTEQEYLEMDTSYHHFLIENGYEPDEVSLGRKIFSDSMRAALPAEFQMATFFSERAARFINEHKDDPFILYVSFLEPHPPWTGPYDGLHDPSEIPLEPTFLKKPEGHSLFNRIRADFFMQSDLHTPGNVQDQEWEKMRSKYNSMPISIGEEFDLRDESSWRQMRANYYGNITLVDDAVGRIMDAIDDAGIADDTILVFTSEHGDLLGTHGMMEMRTFYEEAAKVPMLIRAPMFNKSPGLIEGNFGQIDLVPTFLDLLDQEIPSELQGTSKASLIKGETTLDDNDVFMEHNGIGDRSLGTPAINMLNNMQWRSVVTADRWKLNLCATDQCELFDLNNDPFEEINLFNNDDQKDRIRQMAAKIRMWQHFTDDDAPLPGV
;
A
#
# COMPACT_ATOMS: atom_id res chain seq x y z
N MET A 1 -9.65 -26.12 11.54
CA MET A 1 -9.16 -24.72 11.66
C MET A 1 -9.05 -24.18 10.25
N PRO A 2 -9.55 -22.97 9.95
CA PRO A 2 -9.45 -22.40 8.62
C PRO A 2 -8.03 -21.98 8.29
N ASN A 3 -7.66 -22.04 7.00
CA ASN A 3 -6.43 -21.45 6.49
C ASN A 3 -6.63 -19.96 6.22
N LEU A 4 -5.55 -19.17 6.29
CA LEU A 4 -5.54 -17.78 5.84
C LEU A 4 -4.48 -17.59 4.74
N VAL A 5 -4.92 -17.13 3.58
CA VAL A 5 -4.05 -16.64 2.50
C VAL A 5 -4.31 -15.15 2.33
N PHE A 6 -3.36 -14.33 2.76
CA PHE A 6 -3.43 -12.87 2.68
C PHE A 6 -2.46 -12.37 1.60
N VAL A 7 -3.02 -11.85 0.52
CA VAL A 7 -2.27 -11.35 -0.63
C VAL A 7 -2.44 -9.85 -0.73
N PHE A 8 -1.34 -9.12 -0.85
CA PHE A 8 -1.39 -7.67 -1.03
C PHE A 8 -0.31 -7.16 -1.98
N SER A 9 -0.68 -6.13 -2.73
CA SER A 9 0.19 -5.43 -3.67
C SER A 9 0.74 -4.14 -3.05
N ASP A 10 1.76 -3.56 -3.69
CA ASP A 10 2.37 -2.28 -3.33
C ASP A 10 1.89 -1.20 -4.30
N ARG A 11 1.26 -0.13 -3.80
CA ARG A 11 0.75 1.03 -4.56
C ARG A 11 -0.42 0.75 -5.51
N GLN A 12 -1.17 -0.33 -5.36
CA GLN A 12 -2.34 -0.54 -6.21
C GLN A 12 -3.53 0.31 -5.75
N ARG A 13 -4.00 1.17 -6.66
CA ARG A 13 -5.18 2.02 -6.46
C ARG A 13 -6.45 1.17 -6.36
N PHE A 14 -7.40 1.63 -5.53
CA PHE A 14 -8.70 0.96 -5.39
C PHE A 14 -9.46 0.86 -6.72
N ASP A 15 -9.35 1.87 -7.58
CA ASP A 15 -10.09 2.03 -8.83
C ASP A 15 -9.46 1.30 -10.03
N THR A 16 -8.79 0.18 -9.80
CA THR A 16 -8.11 -0.61 -10.84
C THR A 16 -8.78 -1.94 -11.16
N LEU A 17 -9.94 -2.22 -10.57
CA LEU A 17 -10.70 -3.44 -10.78
C LEU A 17 -12.14 -3.16 -11.23
N SER A 18 -12.75 -4.07 -11.99
CA SER A 18 -14.15 -3.95 -12.43
C SER A 18 -15.14 -3.81 -11.28
N ALA A 19 -14.85 -4.43 -10.13
CA ALA A 19 -15.67 -4.32 -8.92
C ALA A 19 -15.74 -2.87 -8.36
N TYR A 20 -14.80 -2.02 -8.76
CA TYR A 20 -14.74 -0.59 -8.41
C TYR A 20 -15.01 0.33 -9.61
N GLY A 21 -15.51 -0.24 -10.72
CA GLY A 21 -15.98 0.51 -11.90
C GLY A 21 -14.93 0.70 -13.02
N ASN A 22 -13.81 0.00 -12.96
CA ASN A 22 -12.78 0.07 -14.00
C ASN A 22 -12.71 -1.24 -14.80
N ASP A 23 -13.37 -1.25 -15.95
CA ASP A 23 -13.34 -2.37 -16.89
C ASP A 23 -12.19 -2.28 -17.91
N TYR A 24 -11.41 -1.20 -17.88
CA TYR A 24 -10.30 -0.98 -18.79
C TYR A 24 -9.06 -1.82 -18.41
N VAL A 25 -8.76 -1.95 -17.12
CA VAL A 25 -7.63 -2.73 -16.61
C VAL A 25 -7.89 -4.23 -16.80
N LYS A 26 -6.95 -4.92 -17.43
CA LYS A 26 -7.04 -6.36 -17.68
C LYS A 26 -6.64 -7.15 -16.43
N ALA A 27 -7.62 -7.46 -15.59
CA ALA A 27 -7.44 -8.18 -14.33
C ALA A 27 -8.50 -9.30 -14.18
N PRO A 28 -8.50 -10.33 -15.08
CA PRO A 28 -9.56 -11.34 -15.11
C PRO A 28 -9.63 -12.21 -13.84
N ASN A 29 -8.51 -12.50 -13.19
CA ASN A 29 -8.46 -13.34 -11.99
C ASN A 29 -8.96 -12.60 -10.75
N LEU A 30 -8.54 -11.34 -10.55
CA LEU A 30 -9.07 -10.47 -9.49
C LEU A 30 -10.55 -10.16 -9.70
N ASN A 31 -10.98 -10.03 -10.96
CA ASN A 31 -12.40 -9.89 -11.29
C ASN A 31 -13.19 -11.21 -11.06
N ARG A 32 -12.56 -12.38 -11.21
CA ARG A 32 -13.13 -13.67 -10.78
C ARG A 32 -13.25 -13.70 -9.25
N LEU A 33 -12.18 -13.39 -8.54
CA LEU A 33 -12.16 -13.35 -7.07
C LEU A 33 -13.23 -12.40 -6.51
N SER A 34 -13.41 -11.23 -7.11
CA SER A 34 -14.41 -10.25 -6.65
C SER A 34 -15.84 -10.77 -6.71
N LYS A 35 -16.15 -11.63 -7.68
CA LYS A 35 -17.48 -12.25 -7.83
C LYS A 35 -17.75 -13.35 -6.79
N GLU A 36 -16.70 -13.84 -6.13
CA GLU A 36 -16.76 -14.87 -5.09
C GLU A 36 -16.53 -14.30 -3.68
N SER A 37 -16.35 -12.99 -3.57
CA SER A 37 -15.91 -12.31 -2.35
C SER A 37 -16.92 -11.31 -1.81
N LEU A 38 -16.76 -10.95 -0.54
CA LEU A 38 -17.20 -9.66 -0.04
C LEU A 38 -16.24 -8.59 -0.60
N VAL A 39 -16.80 -7.61 -1.31
CA VAL A 39 -16.08 -6.48 -1.91
C VAL A 39 -16.27 -5.26 -1.01
N PHE A 40 -15.21 -4.80 -0.39
CA PHE A 40 -15.24 -3.62 0.49
C PHE A 40 -14.98 -2.37 -0.35
N LYS A 41 -16.00 -1.54 -0.52
CA LYS A 41 -15.93 -0.37 -1.39
C LYS A 41 -15.04 0.74 -0.84
N ASN A 42 -14.91 0.84 0.48
CA ASN A 42 -14.25 1.93 1.17
C ASN A 42 -13.26 1.39 2.23
N THR A 43 -12.15 0.82 1.79
CA THR A 43 -11.07 0.37 2.68
C THR A 43 -9.97 1.41 2.73
N TYR A 44 -9.64 1.88 3.93
CA TYR A 44 -8.64 2.92 4.17
C TYR A 44 -7.40 2.39 4.87
N VAL A 45 -6.27 2.92 4.46
CA VAL A 45 -4.97 2.64 5.10
C VAL A 45 -4.81 3.49 6.37
N THR A 46 -3.92 3.08 7.26
CA THR A 46 -3.59 3.89 8.45
C THR A 46 -2.67 5.06 8.12
N GLN A 47 -1.76 4.86 7.16
CA GLN A 47 -0.89 5.88 6.59
C GLN A 47 -0.52 5.47 5.17
N ALA A 48 -0.72 6.34 4.18
CA ALA A 48 -0.38 6.05 2.78
C ALA A 48 1.14 6.14 2.55
N VAL A 49 1.90 5.25 3.19
CA VAL A 49 3.36 5.08 3.08
C VAL A 49 3.71 3.62 3.41
N CYS A 50 4.61 3.01 2.64
CA CYS A 50 4.87 1.57 2.66
C CYS A 50 5.13 0.99 4.06
N ALA A 51 6.26 1.32 4.73
CA ALA A 51 6.58 0.71 6.01
C ALA A 51 5.52 0.99 7.11
N PRO A 52 4.98 2.22 7.26
CA PRO A 52 3.86 2.49 8.15
C PRO A 52 2.62 1.63 7.90
N ALA A 53 2.14 1.55 6.65
CA ALA A 53 0.97 0.73 6.30
C ALA A 53 1.23 -0.75 6.59
N ARG A 54 2.40 -1.26 6.19
CA ARG A 54 2.82 -2.65 6.47
C ARG A 54 2.88 -2.95 7.95
N ALA A 55 3.39 -2.02 8.76
CA ALA A 55 3.40 -2.18 10.21
C ALA A 55 1.97 -2.39 10.75
N SER A 56 1.00 -1.57 10.33
CA SER A 56 -0.39 -1.74 10.77
C SER A 56 -1.02 -3.05 10.27
N ILE A 57 -0.77 -3.46 9.02
CA ILE A 57 -1.22 -4.73 8.44
C ILE A 57 -0.68 -5.92 9.24
N MET A 58 0.56 -5.82 9.73
CA MET A 58 1.22 -6.92 10.44
C MET A 58 0.91 -6.95 11.93
N THR A 59 0.65 -5.79 12.55
CA THR A 59 0.62 -5.66 14.02
C THR A 59 -0.75 -5.31 14.60
N GLY A 60 -1.68 -4.74 13.80
CA GLY A 60 -2.93 -4.18 14.32
C GLY A 60 -2.75 -2.92 15.18
N LEU A 61 -1.59 -2.24 15.03
CA LEU A 61 -1.27 -0.98 15.70
C LEU A 61 -1.15 0.16 14.68
N TYR A 62 -1.52 1.37 15.06
CA TYR A 62 -1.21 2.55 14.25
C TYR A 62 0.30 2.77 14.12
N PRO A 63 0.81 3.37 13.03
CA PRO A 63 2.23 3.51 12.78
C PRO A 63 3.03 4.18 13.91
N HIS A 64 2.46 5.22 14.57
CA HIS A 64 3.11 5.86 15.72
C HIS A 64 3.26 4.89 16.90
N SER A 65 2.24 4.07 17.17
CA SER A 65 2.26 3.07 18.26
C SER A 65 3.16 1.87 17.93
N ALA A 66 3.20 1.47 16.65
CA ALA A 66 4.09 0.39 16.19
C ALA A 66 5.57 0.81 16.12
N GLY A 67 5.89 2.08 16.38
CA GLY A 67 7.26 2.62 16.24
C GLY A 67 7.71 2.76 14.78
N MET A 68 6.77 2.73 13.83
CA MET A 68 7.03 2.77 12.37
C MET A 68 6.37 3.97 11.69
N PRO A 69 6.57 5.21 12.15
CA PRO A 69 5.88 6.39 11.61
C PRO A 69 6.34 6.78 10.18
N ARG A 70 7.41 6.18 9.66
CA ARG A 70 7.98 6.47 8.34
C ARG A 70 8.82 5.31 7.80
N ASN A 71 9.17 5.36 6.52
CA ASN A 71 10.11 4.41 5.91
C ASN A 71 11.53 4.53 6.50
N LYS A 72 12.37 3.54 6.26
CA LYS A 72 13.78 3.44 6.71
C LYS A 72 13.95 3.30 8.22
N LEU A 73 12.94 2.73 8.86
CA LEU A 73 13.00 2.28 10.24
C LEU A 73 12.91 0.76 10.28
N VAL A 74 13.43 0.20 11.36
CA VAL A 74 13.29 -1.22 11.68
C VAL A 74 12.24 -1.36 12.77
N MET A 75 11.27 -2.24 12.57
CA MET A 75 10.21 -2.46 13.55
C MET A 75 10.79 -2.92 14.89
N PRO A 76 10.41 -2.29 16.03
CA PRO A 76 10.93 -2.65 17.36
C PRO A 76 10.73 -4.13 17.67
N LYS A 77 11.71 -4.77 18.34
CA LYS A 77 11.72 -6.22 18.57
C LYS A 77 10.60 -6.73 19.48
N ASP A 78 10.07 -5.87 20.33
CA ASP A 78 8.97 -6.13 21.27
C ASP A 78 7.57 -5.98 20.65
N VAL A 79 7.47 -5.38 19.46
CA VAL A 79 6.20 -5.29 18.72
C VAL A 79 5.91 -6.63 18.03
N LYS A 80 4.80 -7.26 18.37
CA LYS A 80 4.38 -8.55 17.80
C LYS A 80 3.71 -8.39 16.44
N SER A 81 3.96 -9.34 15.55
CA SER A 81 3.20 -9.51 14.31
C SER A 81 2.02 -10.47 14.52
N ILE A 82 1.12 -10.54 13.55
CA ILE A 82 0.05 -11.55 13.56
C ILE A 82 0.60 -12.98 13.69
N ALA A 83 1.76 -13.29 13.09
CA ALA A 83 2.35 -14.62 13.18
C ALA A 83 2.89 -14.92 14.59
N ASP A 84 3.25 -13.90 15.40
CA ASP A 84 3.56 -14.07 16.82
C ASP A 84 2.30 -14.28 17.69
N MET A 85 1.11 -13.90 17.19
CA MET A 85 -0.16 -13.95 17.91
C MET A 85 -0.97 -15.22 17.61
N VAL A 86 -0.75 -15.82 16.44
CA VAL A 86 -1.39 -17.09 16.04
C VAL A 86 -0.66 -18.26 16.67
N SER A 87 -1.42 -19.29 17.10
CA SER A 87 -0.89 -20.48 17.79
C SER A 87 0.12 -21.26 16.94
N ASP A 88 0.99 -22.03 17.61
CA ASP A 88 2.00 -22.88 16.95
C ASP A 88 1.40 -24.12 16.23
N GLU A 89 0.09 -24.29 16.27
CA GLU A 89 -0.61 -25.30 15.47
C GLU A 89 -0.69 -24.91 13.99
N TYR A 90 -0.47 -23.62 13.66
CA TYR A 90 -0.41 -23.12 12.30
C TYR A 90 1.01 -23.07 11.79
N THR A 91 1.25 -23.56 10.56
CA THR A 91 2.45 -23.22 9.81
C THR A 91 2.32 -21.80 9.25
N LYS A 92 3.35 -20.96 9.41
CA LYS A 92 3.28 -19.53 9.17
C LYS A 92 4.32 -19.13 8.12
N ALA A 93 3.87 -18.59 6.97
CA ALA A 93 4.76 -18.23 5.86
C ALA A 93 4.60 -16.78 5.43
N TYR A 94 5.72 -16.16 5.05
CA TYR A 94 5.78 -14.82 4.45
C TYR A 94 6.63 -14.83 3.18
N PHE A 95 6.04 -14.45 2.05
CA PHE A 95 6.73 -14.38 0.75
C PHE A 95 6.56 -13.00 0.13
N GLY A 96 7.66 -12.31 -0.12
CA GLY A 96 7.63 -11.01 -0.76
C GLY A 96 8.37 -9.89 -0.02
N LYS A 97 7.99 -8.65 -0.33
CA LYS A 97 8.55 -7.44 0.28
C LYS A 97 8.11 -7.32 1.74
N TRP A 98 9.07 -7.22 2.65
CA TRP A 98 8.81 -7.01 4.09
C TRP A 98 8.79 -5.52 4.48
N HIS A 99 9.87 -4.79 4.21
CA HIS A 99 10.05 -3.36 4.45
C HIS A 99 9.90 -2.90 5.92
N LEU A 100 10.07 -3.82 6.87
CA LEU A 100 10.02 -3.54 8.31
C LEU A 100 11.31 -3.93 9.03
N GLY A 101 12.41 -4.06 8.30
CA GLY A 101 13.72 -4.47 8.77
C GLY A 101 14.47 -5.27 7.72
N ASN A 102 15.20 -6.33 8.13
CA ASN A 102 15.88 -7.17 7.16
C ASN A 102 14.87 -7.92 6.27
N GLU A 103 15.25 -8.14 5.00
CA GLU A 103 14.43 -8.85 4.02
C GLU A 103 14.73 -10.35 3.95
N VAL A 104 15.92 -10.78 4.38
CA VAL A 104 16.51 -12.07 3.95
C VAL A 104 16.20 -13.23 4.87
N ALA A 105 15.87 -13.00 6.13
CA ALA A 105 15.68 -14.04 7.13
C ALA A 105 14.26 -14.08 7.66
N SER A 106 13.78 -15.30 7.94
CA SER A 106 12.53 -15.53 8.67
C SER A 106 12.57 -14.83 10.03
N GLN A 107 11.46 -14.19 10.38
CA GLN A 107 11.36 -13.37 11.57
C GLN A 107 9.91 -13.17 12.01
N ARG A 108 9.71 -12.62 13.22
CA ARG A 108 8.39 -12.20 13.69
C ARG A 108 7.35 -13.32 13.64
N GLY A 109 7.72 -14.51 14.12
CA GLY A 109 6.81 -15.65 14.21
C GLY A 109 6.55 -16.39 12.91
N PHE A 110 7.10 -15.95 11.77
CA PHE A 110 7.01 -16.70 10.51
C PHE A 110 8.06 -17.82 10.46
N ASP A 111 7.64 -19.01 10.05
CA ASP A 111 8.49 -20.21 9.93
C ASP A 111 9.17 -20.26 8.56
N GLU A 112 8.41 -20.02 7.48
CA GLU A 112 8.89 -20.03 6.12
C GLU A 112 8.97 -18.63 5.51
N TRP A 113 9.99 -18.39 4.70
CA TRP A 113 10.32 -17.06 4.20
C TRP A 113 10.87 -17.11 2.77
N ALA A 114 10.34 -16.20 1.92
CA ALA A 114 10.94 -15.90 0.62
C ALA A 114 11.01 -14.40 0.40
N SER A 115 12.16 -13.90 0.00
CA SER A 115 12.47 -12.46 -0.10
C SER A 115 12.98 -12.07 -1.48
N GLY A 116 12.82 -10.76 -1.84
CA GLY A 116 13.23 -10.27 -3.15
C GLY A 116 13.87 -8.87 -3.18
N MET A 117 13.69 -8.05 -2.13
CA MET A 117 14.05 -6.63 -2.14
C MET A 117 15.48 -6.36 -1.67
N GLU A 118 16.46 -6.53 -2.55
CA GLU A 118 17.88 -6.29 -2.24
C GLU A 118 18.22 -4.79 -2.08
N THR A 119 17.47 -3.92 -2.73
CA THR A 119 17.64 -2.46 -2.65
C THR A 119 17.33 -1.89 -1.25
N LEU A 120 16.62 -2.64 -0.39
CA LEU A 120 16.37 -2.29 1.01
C LEU A 120 17.49 -2.72 1.97
N ARG A 121 18.60 -3.27 1.48
CA ARG A 121 19.73 -3.76 2.30
C ARG A 121 20.28 -2.71 3.28
N GLY A 122 20.17 -1.42 2.96
CA GLY A 122 20.55 -0.32 3.86
C GLY A 122 19.73 -0.21 5.16
N GLU A 123 18.64 -0.95 5.27
CA GLU A 123 17.77 -1.03 6.46
C GLU A 123 18.11 -2.23 7.38
N TYR A 124 19.06 -3.09 6.99
CA TYR A 124 19.50 -4.22 7.80
C TYR A 124 20.39 -3.76 8.95
N THR A 125 20.12 -4.24 10.15
CA THR A 125 20.82 -3.84 11.38
C THR A 125 21.94 -4.79 11.80
N GLU A 126 21.84 -6.07 11.42
CA GLU A 126 22.81 -7.10 11.77
C GLU A 126 23.74 -7.41 10.59
N GLN A 127 25.04 -7.53 10.88
CA GLN A 127 26.06 -7.77 9.86
C GLN A 127 25.85 -9.07 9.09
N GLU A 128 25.33 -10.11 9.75
CA GLU A 128 25.07 -11.41 9.12
C GLU A 128 24.05 -11.31 7.98
N TYR A 129 23.02 -10.46 8.14
CA TYR A 129 22.01 -10.26 7.09
C TYR A 129 22.54 -9.47 5.90
N LEU A 130 23.52 -8.59 6.12
CA LEU A 130 24.22 -7.89 5.04
C LEU A 130 25.01 -8.82 4.13
N GLU A 131 25.38 -10.01 4.64
CA GLU A 131 26.13 -11.04 3.89
C GLU A 131 25.23 -12.05 3.17
N MET A 132 23.92 -12.02 3.43
CA MET A 132 22.95 -12.91 2.80
C MET A 132 22.37 -12.28 1.54
N ASP A 133 22.06 -13.12 0.56
CA ASP A 133 21.32 -12.75 -0.63
C ASP A 133 19.86 -13.21 -0.49
N THR A 134 18.94 -12.52 -1.20
CA THR A 134 17.51 -12.86 -1.16
C THR A 134 17.21 -14.18 -1.87
N SER A 135 16.07 -14.79 -1.58
CA SER A 135 15.62 -15.99 -2.29
C SER A 135 15.45 -15.75 -3.80
N TYR A 136 15.01 -14.56 -4.17
CA TYR A 136 14.85 -14.17 -5.56
C TYR A 136 16.19 -13.95 -6.26
N HIS A 137 17.22 -13.45 -5.56
CA HIS A 137 18.58 -13.38 -6.09
C HIS A 137 19.08 -14.77 -6.51
N HIS A 138 18.96 -15.74 -5.62
CA HIS A 138 19.35 -17.12 -5.92
C HIS A 138 18.58 -17.69 -7.11
N PHE A 139 17.28 -17.46 -7.17
CA PHE A 139 16.44 -17.86 -8.30
C PHE A 139 16.93 -17.29 -9.63
N LEU A 140 17.29 -16.01 -9.68
CA LEU A 140 17.80 -15.39 -10.91
C LEU A 140 19.17 -15.94 -11.31
N ILE A 141 20.10 -16.15 -10.35
CA ILE A 141 21.40 -16.78 -10.60
C ILE A 141 21.22 -18.20 -11.17
N GLU A 142 20.33 -19.01 -10.58
CA GLU A 142 20.03 -20.38 -11.03
C GLU A 142 19.47 -20.41 -12.46
N ASN A 143 18.81 -19.34 -12.89
CA ASN A 143 18.29 -19.17 -14.24
C ASN A 143 19.25 -18.44 -15.20
N GLY A 144 20.51 -18.24 -14.79
CA GLY A 144 21.59 -17.73 -15.64
C GLY A 144 21.67 -16.23 -15.79
N TYR A 145 20.99 -15.47 -14.93
CA TYR A 145 21.12 -14.02 -14.87
C TYR A 145 22.30 -13.60 -14.00
N GLU A 146 22.90 -12.45 -14.32
CA GLU A 146 24.02 -11.88 -13.57
C GLU A 146 23.61 -10.55 -12.93
N PRO A 147 23.97 -10.30 -11.65
CA PRO A 147 23.71 -9.03 -10.99
C PRO A 147 24.45 -7.88 -11.68
N ASP A 148 23.74 -6.74 -11.86
CA ASP A 148 24.18 -5.59 -12.65
C ASP A 148 24.54 -4.35 -11.81
N GLU A 149 24.29 -4.38 -10.49
CA GLU A 149 24.53 -3.24 -9.59
C GLU A 149 25.34 -3.66 -8.36
N VAL A 150 25.92 -2.69 -7.63
CA VAL A 150 26.61 -2.92 -6.36
C VAL A 150 25.97 -2.07 -5.25
N SER A 151 25.44 -2.74 -4.23
CA SER A 151 24.91 -2.10 -3.04
C SER A 151 25.63 -2.61 -1.78
N LEU A 152 26.16 -1.69 -0.96
CA LEU A 152 26.89 -2.01 0.27
C LEU A 152 27.98 -3.07 0.10
N GLY A 153 28.70 -2.99 -1.03
CA GLY A 153 29.81 -3.90 -1.35
C GLY A 153 29.42 -5.28 -1.91
N ARG A 154 28.12 -5.53 -2.15
CA ARG A 154 27.62 -6.76 -2.78
C ARG A 154 27.01 -6.48 -4.14
N LYS A 155 27.13 -7.45 -5.04
CA LYS A 155 26.42 -7.41 -6.31
C LYS A 155 24.95 -7.74 -6.09
N ILE A 156 24.07 -6.92 -6.64
CA ILE A 156 22.60 -7.07 -6.58
C ILE A 156 21.99 -6.93 -7.98
N PHE A 157 20.76 -7.38 -8.12
CA PHE A 157 19.95 -7.10 -9.28
C PHE A 157 19.25 -5.76 -9.12
N SER A 158 19.51 -4.80 -10.02
CA SER A 158 18.85 -3.49 -10.00
C SER A 158 17.35 -3.58 -10.26
N ASP A 159 16.60 -2.57 -9.83
CA ASP A 159 15.17 -2.47 -10.12
C ASP A 159 14.90 -2.42 -11.63
N SER A 160 15.74 -1.71 -12.40
CA SER A 160 15.61 -1.60 -13.86
C SER A 160 15.85 -2.93 -14.56
N MET A 161 16.87 -3.68 -14.12
CA MET A 161 17.16 -5.01 -14.69
C MET A 161 15.99 -5.97 -14.41
N ARG A 162 15.49 -5.99 -13.18
CA ARG A 162 14.36 -6.84 -12.78
C ARG A 162 13.09 -6.53 -13.58
N ALA A 163 12.76 -5.25 -13.74
CA ALA A 163 11.59 -4.81 -14.51
C ALA A 163 11.65 -5.24 -16.00
N ALA A 164 12.86 -5.34 -16.56
CA ALA A 164 13.06 -5.76 -17.96
C ALA A 164 12.99 -7.29 -18.17
N LEU A 165 12.86 -8.08 -17.10
CA LEU A 165 12.77 -9.53 -17.22
C LEU A 165 11.43 -9.99 -17.84
N PRO A 166 11.42 -11.14 -18.55
CA PRO A 166 10.19 -11.80 -18.97
C PRO A 166 9.28 -12.14 -17.78
N ALA A 167 7.98 -12.31 -18.04
CA ALA A 167 6.96 -12.51 -17.00
C ALA A 167 7.25 -13.70 -16.07
N GLU A 168 7.82 -14.77 -16.60
CA GLU A 168 8.19 -15.97 -15.82
C GLU A 168 9.30 -15.75 -14.79
N PHE A 169 10.08 -14.67 -14.95
CA PHE A 169 11.17 -14.32 -14.01
C PHE A 169 10.85 -13.09 -13.14
N GLN A 170 9.68 -12.50 -13.27
CA GLN A 170 9.25 -11.39 -12.42
C GLN A 170 9.02 -11.82 -10.96
N MET A 171 9.19 -10.87 -10.01
CA MET A 171 9.01 -11.17 -8.59
C MET A 171 7.61 -11.67 -8.26
N ALA A 172 6.56 -11.09 -8.85
CA ALA A 172 5.19 -11.55 -8.63
C ALA A 172 5.00 -13.02 -9.05
N THR A 173 5.60 -13.44 -10.18
CA THR A 173 5.60 -14.83 -10.62
C THR A 173 6.36 -15.73 -9.62
N PHE A 174 7.57 -15.35 -9.25
CA PHE A 174 8.37 -16.11 -8.29
C PHE A 174 7.66 -16.33 -6.96
N PHE A 175 7.06 -15.28 -6.38
CA PHE A 175 6.37 -15.41 -5.09
C PHE A 175 5.06 -16.19 -5.22
N SER A 176 4.32 -16.05 -6.32
CA SER A 176 3.11 -16.85 -6.53
C SER A 176 3.41 -18.34 -6.73
N GLU A 177 4.51 -18.70 -7.38
CA GLU A 177 4.96 -20.09 -7.50
C GLU A 177 5.42 -20.67 -6.15
N ARG A 178 6.10 -19.87 -5.32
CA ARG A 178 6.42 -20.25 -3.94
C ARG A 178 5.16 -20.46 -3.10
N ALA A 179 4.18 -19.56 -3.22
CA ALA A 179 2.90 -19.68 -2.55
C ALA A 179 2.13 -20.94 -3.00
N ALA A 180 2.07 -21.21 -4.29
CA ALA A 180 1.42 -22.41 -4.82
C ALA A 180 2.08 -23.70 -4.31
N ARG A 181 3.41 -23.74 -4.24
CA ARG A 181 4.15 -24.86 -3.66
C ARG A 181 3.83 -25.04 -2.19
N PHE A 182 3.92 -23.97 -1.39
CA PHE A 182 3.61 -23.98 0.04
C PHE A 182 2.19 -24.50 0.30
N ILE A 183 1.19 -24.01 -0.44
CA ILE A 183 -0.20 -24.47 -0.34
C ILE A 183 -0.30 -25.98 -0.57
N ASN A 184 0.35 -26.51 -1.60
CA ASN A 184 0.34 -27.95 -1.89
C ASN A 184 1.06 -28.79 -0.82
N GLU A 185 2.15 -28.29 -0.25
CA GLU A 185 2.94 -28.97 0.77
C GLU A 185 2.21 -29.01 2.13
N HIS A 186 1.39 -27.99 2.45
CA HIS A 186 0.71 -27.83 3.74
C HIS A 186 -0.82 -27.98 3.68
N LYS A 187 -1.39 -28.49 2.58
CA LYS A 187 -2.86 -28.59 2.39
C LYS A 187 -3.59 -29.43 3.43
N ASP A 188 -2.91 -30.31 4.14
CA ASP A 188 -3.46 -31.22 5.14
C ASP A 188 -3.38 -30.65 6.58
N ASP A 189 -2.66 -29.55 6.78
CA ASP A 189 -2.43 -28.87 8.06
C ASP A 189 -2.88 -27.40 8.00
N PRO A 190 -3.27 -26.79 9.13
CA PRO A 190 -3.67 -25.39 9.13
C PRO A 190 -2.45 -24.45 8.90
N PHE A 191 -2.63 -23.42 8.10
CA PHE A 191 -1.57 -22.45 7.83
C PHE A 191 -2.06 -21.02 7.71
N ILE A 192 -1.14 -20.07 7.93
CA ILE A 192 -1.27 -18.68 7.48
C ILE A 192 -0.16 -18.37 6.48
N LEU A 193 -0.54 -17.83 5.33
CA LEU A 193 0.35 -17.45 4.25
C LEU A 193 0.14 -15.97 3.89
N TYR A 194 1.19 -15.17 4.04
CA TYR A 194 1.24 -13.78 3.59
C TYR A 194 2.06 -13.69 2.31
N VAL A 195 1.46 -13.15 1.25
CA VAL A 195 2.14 -12.91 -0.03
C VAL A 195 2.09 -11.42 -0.34
N SER A 196 3.26 -10.81 -0.43
CA SER A 196 3.44 -9.37 -0.62
C SER A 196 4.14 -9.09 -1.94
N PHE A 197 3.38 -8.69 -2.96
CA PHE A 197 3.94 -8.30 -4.24
C PHE A 197 4.56 -6.90 -4.18
N LEU A 198 5.64 -6.69 -4.93
CA LEU A 198 6.21 -5.36 -5.16
C LEU A 198 5.36 -4.60 -6.18
N GLU A 199 4.91 -5.29 -7.22
CA GLU A 199 4.12 -4.69 -8.29
C GLU A 199 2.75 -4.23 -7.76
N PRO A 200 2.19 -3.14 -8.28
CA PRO A 200 2.65 -2.24 -9.34
C PRO A 200 3.57 -1.07 -8.88
N HIS A 201 4.37 -1.22 -7.81
CA HIS A 201 5.39 -0.23 -7.41
C HIS A 201 6.36 0.04 -8.58
N PRO A 202 6.87 1.28 -8.76
CA PRO A 202 7.88 1.56 -9.77
C PRO A 202 9.13 0.65 -9.68
N PRO A 203 9.85 0.44 -10.81
CA PRO A 203 9.69 1.11 -12.10
C PRO A 203 8.42 0.66 -12.83
N TRP A 204 7.73 1.64 -13.48
CA TRP A 204 6.52 1.35 -14.22
C TRP A 204 6.85 0.93 -15.65
N THR A 205 7.57 -0.13 -15.74
CA THR A 205 7.89 -0.86 -16.95
C THR A 205 7.91 -2.33 -16.62
N GLY A 206 7.59 -3.19 -17.57
CA GLY A 206 7.50 -4.61 -17.32
C GLY A 206 7.10 -5.42 -18.55
N PRO A 207 6.93 -6.72 -18.41
CA PRO A 207 6.66 -7.63 -19.53
C PRO A 207 5.33 -7.37 -20.23
N TYR A 208 4.42 -6.61 -19.60
CA TYR A 208 3.11 -6.26 -20.16
C TYR A 208 3.02 -4.80 -20.63
N ASP A 209 4.15 -4.13 -20.86
CA ASP A 209 4.18 -2.83 -21.51
C ASP A 209 3.50 -2.91 -22.88
N GLY A 210 2.66 -1.92 -23.18
CA GLY A 210 1.86 -1.91 -24.40
C GLY A 210 0.60 -2.78 -24.40
N LEU A 211 0.29 -3.49 -23.31
CA LEU A 211 -0.97 -4.25 -23.18
C LEU A 211 -2.20 -3.33 -23.12
N HIS A 212 -2.03 -2.13 -22.57
CA HIS A 212 -3.07 -1.11 -22.45
C HIS A 212 -2.75 0.07 -23.36
N ASP A 213 -3.74 0.59 -24.10
CA ASP A 213 -3.57 1.74 -24.98
C ASP A 213 -3.57 3.03 -24.16
N PRO A 214 -2.46 3.81 -24.15
CA PRO A 214 -2.39 5.05 -23.37
C PRO A 214 -3.45 6.08 -23.76
N SER A 215 -3.95 6.06 -24.99
CA SER A 215 -4.95 7.01 -25.48
C SER A 215 -6.37 6.75 -24.95
N GLU A 216 -6.65 5.51 -24.52
CA GLU A 216 -7.96 5.07 -24.07
C GLU A 216 -8.09 5.01 -22.52
N ILE A 217 -7.04 5.35 -21.79
CA ILE A 217 -7.05 5.32 -20.32
C ILE A 217 -8.13 6.25 -19.78
N PRO A 218 -9.05 5.76 -18.91
CA PRO A 218 -9.96 6.63 -18.21
C PRO A 218 -9.22 7.55 -17.25
N LEU A 219 -9.51 8.85 -17.33
CA LEU A 219 -8.88 9.87 -16.49
C LEU A 219 -9.90 10.48 -15.55
N GLU A 220 -9.48 10.71 -14.33
CA GLU A 220 -10.26 11.40 -13.33
C GLU A 220 -10.32 12.92 -13.61
N PRO A 221 -11.34 13.64 -13.13
CA PRO A 221 -11.46 15.09 -13.30
C PRO A 221 -10.25 15.86 -12.76
N THR A 222 -9.54 15.31 -11.77
CA THR A 222 -8.35 15.91 -11.11
C THR A 222 -7.03 15.59 -11.81
N PHE A 223 -7.04 14.79 -12.90
CA PHE A 223 -5.82 14.43 -13.60
C PHE A 223 -5.08 15.67 -14.16
N LEU A 224 -3.81 15.81 -13.79
CA LEU A 224 -2.92 16.94 -14.09
C LEU A 224 -3.53 18.32 -13.73
N LYS A 225 -4.37 18.37 -12.70
CA LYS A 225 -4.89 19.61 -12.13
C LYS A 225 -4.31 19.85 -10.75
N LYS A 226 -3.79 21.06 -10.51
CA LYS A 226 -3.31 21.46 -9.19
C LYS A 226 -4.48 21.63 -8.23
N PRO A 227 -4.34 21.21 -6.96
CA PRO A 227 -5.40 21.31 -5.96
C PRO A 227 -5.47 22.74 -5.40
N GLU A 228 -6.19 23.63 -6.08
CA GLU A 228 -6.38 25.00 -5.65
C GLU A 228 -7.24 25.07 -4.37
N GLY A 229 -6.84 25.91 -3.41
CA GLY A 229 -7.55 26.05 -2.13
C GLY A 229 -7.29 24.92 -1.11
N HIS A 230 -6.44 23.98 -1.44
CA HIS A 230 -6.00 22.90 -0.54
C HIS A 230 -4.78 23.32 0.30
N SER A 231 -4.30 22.39 1.12
CA SER A 231 -3.10 22.61 1.93
C SER A 231 -1.88 23.02 1.10
N LEU A 232 -0.99 23.80 1.72
CA LEU A 232 0.25 24.20 1.08
C LEU A 232 1.12 22.98 0.76
N PHE A 233 1.07 21.95 1.62
CA PHE A 233 1.72 20.66 1.39
C PHE A 233 1.33 20.05 0.04
N ASN A 234 0.03 19.90 -0.24
CA ASN A 234 -0.46 19.33 -1.48
C ASN A 234 -0.15 20.23 -2.69
N ARG A 235 -0.34 21.55 -2.58
CA ARG A 235 -0.08 22.50 -3.67
C ARG A 235 1.39 22.53 -4.09
N ILE A 236 2.32 22.54 -3.14
CA ILE A 236 3.77 22.55 -3.45
C ILE A 236 4.20 21.21 -4.06
N ARG A 237 3.63 20.09 -3.62
CA ARG A 237 3.92 18.79 -4.25
C ARG A 237 3.41 18.75 -5.70
N ALA A 238 2.21 19.25 -5.95
CA ALA A 238 1.69 19.36 -7.32
C ALA A 238 2.59 20.27 -8.20
N ASP A 239 3.02 21.42 -7.67
CA ASP A 239 4.00 22.26 -8.35
C ASP A 239 5.30 21.52 -8.66
N PHE A 240 5.81 20.74 -7.71
CA PHE A 240 7.03 19.96 -7.91
C PHE A 240 6.89 18.94 -9.06
N PHE A 241 5.79 18.18 -9.11
CA PHE A 241 5.60 17.16 -10.15
C PHE A 241 5.19 17.73 -11.51
N MET A 242 4.52 18.88 -11.56
CA MET A 242 4.03 19.48 -12.79
C MET A 242 4.96 20.55 -13.40
N GLN A 243 6.00 21.01 -12.68
CA GLN A 243 6.88 22.05 -13.19
C GLN A 243 7.85 21.52 -14.23
N SER A 244 7.59 21.88 -15.48
CA SER A 244 8.42 21.58 -16.63
C SER A 244 9.82 22.24 -16.61
N ASP A 245 9.96 23.38 -15.89
CA ASP A 245 11.20 24.18 -15.93
C ASP A 245 12.33 23.62 -15.07
N LEU A 246 12.05 22.70 -14.16
CA LEU A 246 13.05 22.01 -13.33
C LEU A 246 13.87 20.96 -14.10
N HIS A 247 13.42 20.59 -15.29
CA HIS A 247 14.02 19.52 -16.11
C HIS A 247 14.71 20.02 -17.38
N THR A 248 14.93 21.34 -17.54
CA THR A 248 15.61 21.88 -18.75
C THR A 248 17.11 21.67 -18.61
N PRO A 249 17.77 20.87 -19.49
CA PRO A 249 19.21 20.68 -19.46
C PRO A 249 19.98 22.02 -19.60
N GLY A 250 20.91 22.25 -18.67
CA GLY A 250 21.79 23.42 -18.71
C GLY A 250 21.43 24.56 -17.75
N ASN A 251 20.39 24.48 -16.96
CA ASN A 251 20.07 25.47 -15.94
C ASN A 251 20.82 25.18 -14.60
N VAL A 252 21.18 26.24 -13.85
CA VAL A 252 21.86 26.08 -12.55
C VAL A 252 21.03 25.25 -11.56
N GLN A 253 19.71 25.26 -11.70
CA GLN A 253 18.80 24.39 -10.97
C GLN A 253 18.98 22.91 -11.30
N ASP A 254 19.47 22.54 -12.50
CA ASP A 254 19.74 21.14 -12.87
C ASP A 254 20.88 20.54 -12.05
N GLN A 255 21.89 21.32 -11.66
CA GLN A 255 22.99 20.83 -10.83
C GLN A 255 22.55 20.56 -9.37
N GLU A 256 21.63 21.34 -8.85
CA GLU A 256 21.01 21.11 -7.53
C GLU A 256 20.04 19.92 -7.63
N TRP A 257 19.32 19.79 -8.72
CA TRP A 257 18.47 18.65 -9.02
C TRP A 257 19.29 17.36 -9.19
N GLU A 258 20.38 17.39 -9.97
CA GLU A 258 21.29 16.24 -10.12
C GLU A 258 21.96 15.83 -8.79
N LYS A 259 22.27 16.79 -7.92
CA LYS A 259 22.75 16.51 -6.56
C LYS A 259 21.62 15.94 -5.67
N MET A 260 20.41 16.41 -5.79
CA MET A 260 19.25 15.81 -5.16
C MET A 260 19.03 14.40 -5.71
N ARG A 261 19.03 14.23 -7.00
CA ARG A 261 18.90 12.99 -7.74
C ARG A 261 19.89 11.93 -7.24
N SER A 262 21.17 12.25 -7.13
CA SER A 262 22.19 11.32 -6.62
C SER A 262 22.02 10.95 -5.14
N LYS A 263 21.34 11.78 -4.34
CA LYS A 263 20.96 11.50 -2.95
C LYS A 263 19.71 10.63 -2.83
N TYR A 264 18.88 10.61 -3.85
CA TYR A 264 17.59 9.89 -3.90
C TYR A 264 17.67 8.55 -4.63
N ASN A 265 18.84 7.94 -4.74
CA ASN A 265 19.09 6.64 -5.39
C ASN A 265 18.20 5.47 -4.90
N SER A 266 17.13 5.74 -4.22
CA SER A 266 16.11 4.76 -3.84
C SER A 266 14.68 5.15 -4.25
N MET A 267 14.49 6.26 -4.98
CA MET A 267 13.23 6.51 -5.67
C MET A 267 13.46 6.44 -7.18
N PRO A 268 12.51 5.92 -7.94
CA PRO A 268 12.68 5.72 -9.35
C PRO A 268 12.74 7.06 -10.09
N ILE A 269 13.91 7.58 -10.13
CA ILE A 269 14.32 8.64 -11.04
C ILE A 269 14.32 8.09 -12.46
N SER A 270 14.35 6.77 -12.61
CA SER A 270 13.96 6.09 -13.85
C SER A 270 12.65 6.63 -14.46
N ILE A 271 11.71 7.10 -13.65
CA ILE A 271 10.51 7.77 -14.16
C ILE A 271 10.86 9.02 -14.97
N GLY A 272 11.77 9.86 -14.48
CA GLY A 272 12.17 11.09 -15.19
C GLY A 272 13.11 10.86 -16.37
N GLU A 273 13.74 9.68 -16.50
CA GLU A 273 14.54 9.27 -17.64
C GLU A 273 13.72 8.57 -18.73
N GLU A 274 12.70 7.80 -18.32
CA GLU A 274 11.81 7.07 -19.23
C GLU A 274 10.61 7.90 -19.68
N PHE A 275 10.09 8.80 -18.83
CA PHE A 275 8.89 9.57 -19.07
C PHE A 275 9.15 11.07 -18.91
N ASP A 276 8.88 11.84 -19.95
CA ASP A 276 8.89 13.31 -19.88
C ASP A 276 7.59 13.80 -19.22
N LEU A 277 7.61 14.06 -17.92
CA LEU A 277 6.44 14.50 -17.15
C LEU A 277 5.90 15.89 -17.55
N ARG A 278 6.54 16.59 -18.51
CA ARG A 278 6.00 17.81 -19.13
C ARG A 278 4.90 17.51 -20.14
N ASP A 279 4.82 16.28 -20.62
CA ASP A 279 3.89 15.86 -21.65
C ASP A 279 2.83 14.91 -21.10
N GLU A 280 1.55 15.21 -21.32
CA GLU A 280 0.42 14.37 -20.92
C GLU A 280 0.53 12.96 -21.51
N SER A 281 1.07 12.81 -22.72
CA SER A 281 1.22 11.49 -23.34
C SER A 281 2.16 10.58 -22.53
N SER A 282 3.20 11.13 -21.92
CA SER A 282 4.09 10.39 -21.03
C SER A 282 3.41 9.94 -19.72
N TRP A 283 2.56 10.79 -19.14
CA TRP A 283 1.74 10.40 -17.99
C TRP A 283 0.77 9.27 -18.32
N ARG A 284 0.15 9.34 -19.50
CA ARG A 284 -0.74 8.27 -19.97
C ARG A 284 0.02 6.97 -20.22
N GLN A 285 1.21 7.05 -20.85
CA GLN A 285 2.06 5.87 -21.07
C GLN A 285 2.48 5.24 -19.75
N MET A 286 2.89 6.04 -18.77
CA MET A 286 3.23 5.57 -17.43
C MET A 286 2.05 4.85 -16.74
N ARG A 287 0.84 5.39 -16.83
CA ARG A 287 -0.37 4.72 -16.33
C ARG A 287 -0.67 3.42 -17.08
N ALA A 288 -0.49 3.39 -18.40
CA ALA A 288 -0.68 2.18 -19.19
C ALA A 288 0.26 1.07 -18.72
N ASN A 289 1.51 1.40 -18.47
CA ASN A 289 2.50 0.46 -17.96
C ASN A 289 2.19 0.02 -16.52
N TYR A 290 1.76 0.96 -15.66
CA TYR A 290 1.26 0.63 -14.32
C TYR A 290 0.10 -0.37 -14.37
N TYR A 291 -0.83 -0.25 -15.32
CA TYR A 291 -1.90 -1.22 -15.53
C TYR A 291 -1.36 -2.57 -16.06
N GLY A 292 -0.28 -2.56 -16.83
CA GLY A 292 0.45 -3.76 -17.19
C GLY A 292 0.99 -4.51 -15.97
N ASN A 293 1.57 -3.79 -15.02
CA ASN A 293 2.06 -4.38 -13.76
C ASN A 293 0.90 -4.90 -12.88
N ILE A 294 -0.29 -4.29 -12.93
CA ILE A 294 -1.48 -4.85 -12.27
C ILE A 294 -1.91 -6.17 -12.93
N THR A 295 -1.82 -6.28 -14.26
CA THR A 295 -2.08 -7.55 -14.96
C THR A 295 -1.10 -8.64 -14.52
N LEU A 296 0.17 -8.29 -14.26
CA LEU A 296 1.15 -9.24 -13.72
C LEU A 296 0.79 -9.71 -12.30
N VAL A 297 0.30 -8.80 -11.44
CA VAL A 297 -0.24 -9.15 -10.11
C VAL A 297 -1.47 -10.04 -10.25
N ASP A 298 -2.36 -9.74 -11.20
CA ASP A 298 -3.56 -10.53 -11.48
C ASP A 298 -3.21 -11.98 -11.86
N ASP A 299 -2.22 -12.18 -12.74
CA ASP A 299 -1.72 -13.51 -13.11
C ASP A 299 -1.17 -14.26 -11.90
N ALA A 300 -0.44 -13.56 -11.03
CA ALA A 300 0.11 -14.13 -9.80
C ALA A 300 -0.98 -14.54 -8.80
N VAL A 301 -2.01 -13.72 -8.63
CA VAL A 301 -3.19 -14.05 -7.81
C VAL A 301 -3.94 -15.23 -8.40
N GLY A 302 -4.07 -15.30 -9.72
CA GLY A 302 -4.66 -16.44 -10.43
C GLY A 302 -3.99 -17.76 -10.09
N ARG A 303 -2.65 -17.82 -10.11
CA ARG A 303 -1.88 -19.02 -9.70
C ARG A 303 -2.13 -19.44 -8.25
N ILE A 304 -2.25 -18.48 -7.33
CA ILE A 304 -2.57 -18.76 -5.92
C ILE A 304 -3.98 -19.34 -5.80
N MET A 305 -4.96 -18.74 -6.49
CA MET A 305 -6.33 -19.24 -6.50
C MET A 305 -6.42 -20.67 -7.06
N ASP A 306 -5.75 -20.92 -8.17
CA ASP A 306 -5.73 -22.25 -8.82
C ASP A 306 -5.04 -23.27 -7.89
N ALA A 307 -3.97 -22.90 -7.18
CA ALA A 307 -3.33 -23.78 -6.20
C ALA A 307 -4.25 -24.16 -5.02
N ILE A 308 -5.06 -23.20 -4.52
CA ILE A 308 -6.06 -23.46 -3.48
C ILE A 308 -7.16 -24.42 -3.99
N ASP A 309 -7.63 -24.17 -5.22
CA ASP A 309 -8.66 -25.00 -5.86
C ASP A 309 -8.15 -26.43 -6.15
N ASP A 310 -6.94 -26.56 -6.72
CA ASP A 310 -6.28 -27.84 -7.02
C ASP A 310 -5.94 -28.66 -5.77
N ALA A 311 -5.59 -27.99 -4.67
CA ALA A 311 -5.37 -28.63 -3.37
C ALA A 311 -6.68 -29.11 -2.71
N GLY A 312 -7.84 -28.66 -3.20
CA GLY A 312 -9.16 -29.03 -2.68
C GLY A 312 -9.50 -28.39 -1.32
N ILE A 313 -8.84 -27.28 -0.96
CA ILE A 313 -9.01 -26.59 0.32
C ILE A 313 -9.74 -25.25 0.23
N ALA A 314 -10.37 -24.97 -0.91
CA ALA A 314 -11.05 -23.69 -1.15
C ALA A 314 -12.15 -23.39 -0.12
N ASP A 315 -12.91 -24.41 0.30
CA ASP A 315 -13.98 -24.27 1.31
C ASP A 315 -13.46 -24.05 2.74
N ASP A 316 -12.16 -24.32 3.01
CA ASP A 316 -11.52 -24.17 4.31
C ASP A 316 -10.48 -23.03 4.34
N THR A 317 -10.42 -22.22 3.28
CA THR A 317 -9.42 -21.15 3.14
C THR A 317 -10.07 -19.77 3.06
N ILE A 318 -9.64 -18.88 3.94
CA ILE A 318 -9.90 -17.43 3.86
C ILE A 318 -8.88 -16.86 2.89
N LEU A 319 -9.34 -16.38 1.71
CA LEU A 319 -8.49 -15.69 0.75
C LEU A 319 -8.81 -14.21 0.75
N VAL A 320 -7.79 -13.39 1.00
CA VAL A 320 -7.89 -11.93 1.04
C VAL A 320 -6.97 -11.33 -0.02
N PHE A 321 -7.47 -10.36 -0.77
CA PHE A 321 -6.67 -9.51 -1.64
C PHE A 321 -6.87 -8.04 -1.29
N THR A 322 -5.76 -7.29 -1.13
CA THR A 322 -5.76 -5.85 -0.89
C THR A 322 -4.49 -5.19 -1.43
N SER A 323 -4.27 -3.92 -1.13
CA SER A 323 -3.01 -3.20 -1.34
C SER A 323 -2.57 -2.52 -0.05
N GLU A 324 -1.27 -2.25 0.12
CA GLU A 324 -0.77 -1.52 1.29
C GLU A 324 -1.19 -0.05 1.28
N HIS A 325 -1.18 0.59 0.12
CA HIS A 325 -1.72 1.93 -0.18
C HIS A 325 -1.89 2.09 -1.69
N GLY A 326 -2.49 3.20 -2.12
CA GLY A 326 -2.61 3.55 -3.53
C GLY A 326 -1.46 4.44 -4.04
N ASP A 327 -1.70 5.12 -5.17
CA ASP A 327 -0.79 6.08 -5.80
C ASP A 327 -1.59 7.14 -6.57
N LEU A 328 -1.08 8.36 -6.65
CA LEU A 328 -1.78 9.46 -7.32
C LEU A 328 -1.70 9.39 -8.84
N LEU A 329 -0.57 8.98 -9.41
CA LEU A 329 -0.40 8.75 -10.85
C LEU A 329 -0.93 9.89 -11.75
N GLY A 330 -0.70 11.14 -11.34
CA GLY A 330 -1.15 12.35 -12.04
C GLY A 330 -2.44 12.98 -11.50
N THR A 331 -3.23 12.29 -10.67
CA THR A 331 -4.37 12.94 -10.00
C THR A 331 -3.87 14.05 -9.08
N HIS A 332 -4.63 15.14 -9.00
CA HIS A 332 -4.24 16.38 -8.30
C HIS A 332 -2.86 16.94 -8.74
N GLY A 333 -2.41 16.62 -9.96
CA GLY A 333 -1.10 17.03 -10.48
C GLY A 333 0.08 16.39 -9.75
N MET A 334 -0.09 15.27 -9.08
CA MET A 334 0.93 14.64 -8.25
C MET A 334 1.20 13.19 -8.64
N MET A 335 2.35 12.70 -8.22
CA MET A 335 2.73 11.29 -8.19
C MET A 335 2.92 10.83 -6.75
N GLU A 336 3.09 9.52 -6.61
CA GLU A 336 3.31 8.85 -5.34
C GLU A 336 2.08 8.90 -4.41
N MET A 337 2.29 8.57 -3.18
CA MET A 337 1.36 8.54 -2.07
C MET A 337 1.69 9.67 -1.07
N ARG A 338 1.47 9.52 0.20
CA ARG A 338 1.75 10.46 1.31
C ARG A 338 0.75 11.60 1.41
N THR A 339 -0.46 11.39 0.91
CA THR A 339 -1.60 12.28 1.06
C THR A 339 -2.79 11.50 1.58
N PHE A 340 -3.88 12.21 1.89
CA PHE A 340 -5.15 11.60 2.28
C PHE A 340 -6.17 11.52 1.14
N TYR A 341 -5.79 11.90 -0.10
CA TYR A 341 -6.67 11.72 -1.25
C TYR A 341 -7.04 10.25 -1.45
N GLU A 342 -8.28 10.02 -1.90
CA GLU A 342 -8.82 8.66 -2.06
C GLU A 342 -7.89 7.75 -2.87
N GLU A 343 -7.22 8.28 -3.91
CA GLU A 343 -6.33 7.51 -4.79
C GLU A 343 -5.07 6.97 -4.08
N ALA A 344 -4.64 7.64 -3.01
CA ALA A 344 -3.50 7.20 -2.20
C ALA A 344 -3.93 6.45 -0.93
N ALA A 345 -5.02 6.91 -0.29
CA ALA A 345 -5.43 6.45 1.03
C ALA A 345 -6.42 5.28 1.01
N LYS A 346 -7.12 5.08 -0.10
CA LYS A 346 -8.11 4.02 -0.27
C LYS A 346 -7.55 2.91 -1.17
N VAL A 347 -7.84 1.66 -0.80
CA VAL A 347 -7.31 0.46 -1.46
C VAL A 347 -8.42 -0.53 -1.81
N PRO A 348 -8.23 -1.42 -2.80
CA PRO A 348 -9.15 -2.52 -3.03
C PRO A 348 -9.10 -3.49 -1.85
N MET A 349 -10.22 -4.14 -1.55
CA MET A 349 -10.29 -5.18 -0.54
C MET A 349 -11.34 -6.22 -0.93
N LEU A 350 -10.89 -7.45 -1.10
CA LEU A 350 -11.70 -8.61 -1.44
C LEU A 350 -11.49 -9.68 -0.38
N ILE A 351 -12.55 -10.23 0.20
CA ILE A 351 -12.47 -11.32 1.18
C ILE A 351 -13.38 -12.46 0.74
N ARG A 352 -12.79 -13.59 0.37
CA ARG A 352 -13.48 -14.86 0.10
C ARG A 352 -13.31 -15.76 1.32
N ALA A 353 -14.39 -16.07 2.01
CA ALA A 353 -14.39 -16.91 3.22
C ALA A 353 -15.64 -17.82 3.24
N PRO A 354 -15.71 -18.84 2.32
CA PRO A 354 -16.92 -19.59 2.07
C PRO A 354 -17.40 -20.43 3.27
N MET A 355 -16.50 -20.79 4.20
CA MET A 355 -16.85 -21.49 5.45
C MET A 355 -17.74 -20.63 6.38
N PHE A 356 -17.65 -19.30 6.28
CA PHE A 356 -18.43 -18.38 7.08
C PHE A 356 -19.62 -17.79 6.31
N ASN A 357 -19.39 -17.36 5.09
CA ASN A 357 -20.41 -16.76 4.24
C ASN A 357 -20.19 -17.13 2.77
N LYS A 358 -21.16 -17.84 2.20
CA LYS A 358 -21.11 -18.27 0.78
C LYS A 358 -21.70 -17.23 -0.20
N SER A 359 -22.22 -16.12 0.32
CA SER A 359 -22.84 -15.09 -0.50
C SER A 359 -21.85 -13.95 -0.76
N PRO A 360 -21.35 -13.78 -1.97
CA PRO A 360 -20.61 -12.59 -2.34
C PRO A 360 -21.50 -11.34 -2.17
N GLY A 361 -20.89 -10.21 -1.89
CA GLY A 361 -21.64 -8.98 -1.64
C GLY A 361 -20.80 -7.73 -1.61
N LEU A 362 -21.46 -6.58 -1.74
CA LEU A 362 -20.83 -5.27 -1.62
C LEU A 362 -20.99 -4.73 -0.21
N ILE A 363 -19.88 -4.33 0.39
CA ILE A 363 -19.82 -3.67 1.70
C ILE A 363 -19.53 -2.18 1.44
N GLU A 364 -20.51 -1.33 1.72
CA GLU A 364 -20.41 0.11 1.44
C GLU A 364 -19.83 0.93 2.61
N GLY A 365 -19.87 0.39 3.83
CA GLY A 365 -19.28 1.04 5.01
C GLY A 365 -17.76 1.16 4.95
N ASN A 366 -17.21 2.07 5.75
CA ASN A 366 -15.76 2.25 5.82
C ASN A 366 -15.10 1.09 6.57
N PHE A 367 -14.00 0.57 6.05
CA PHE A 367 -13.15 -0.42 6.70
C PHE A 367 -11.72 0.13 6.87
N GLY A 368 -11.11 -0.02 8.02
CA GLY A 368 -9.72 0.38 8.27
C GLY A 368 -8.76 -0.80 8.19
N GLN A 369 -7.59 -0.64 7.58
CA GLN A 369 -6.55 -1.68 7.63
C GLN A 369 -6.13 -2.05 9.06
N ILE A 370 -6.33 -1.14 10.01
CA ILE A 370 -6.10 -1.39 11.44
C ILE A 370 -6.96 -2.56 11.98
N ASP A 371 -8.11 -2.82 11.35
CA ASP A 371 -9.06 -3.86 11.75
C ASP A 371 -8.68 -5.26 11.22
N LEU A 372 -7.67 -5.37 10.33
CA LEU A 372 -7.28 -6.64 9.70
C LEU A 372 -6.82 -7.69 10.74
N VAL A 373 -5.84 -7.34 11.57
CA VAL A 373 -5.25 -8.29 12.53
C VAL A 373 -6.29 -8.81 13.52
N PRO A 374 -7.06 -7.96 14.25
CA PRO A 374 -8.09 -8.47 15.16
C PRO A 374 -9.17 -9.27 14.44
N THR A 375 -9.52 -8.92 13.18
CA THR A 375 -10.49 -9.67 12.39
C THR A 375 -9.97 -11.06 12.02
N PHE A 376 -8.72 -11.16 11.59
CA PHE A 376 -8.16 -12.48 11.24
C PHE A 376 -7.98 -13.36 12.47
N LEU A 377 -7.52 -12.81 13.59
CA LEU A 377 -7.42 -13.56 14.84
C LEU A 377 -8.78 -14.14 15.25
N ASP A 378 -9.87 -13.34 15.20
CA ASP A 378 -11.24 -13.79 15.49
C ASP A 378 -11.72 -14.89 14.50
N LEU A 379 -11.45 -14.71 13.21
CA LEU A 379 -11.82 -15.71 12.20
C LEU A 379 -11.04 -17.03 12.33
N LEU A 380 -9.83 -16.97 12.85
CA LEU A 380 -8.95 -18.11 13.13
C LEU A 380 -9.18 -18.72 14.54
N ASP A 381 -10.17 -18.22 15.29
CA ASP A 381 -10.46 -18.62 16.68
C ASP A 381 -9.24 -18.45 17.61
N GLN A 382 -8.50 -17.34 17.42
CA GLN A 382 -7.36 -16.96 18.26
C GLN A 382 -7.72 -15.85 19.23
N GLU A 383 -6.99 -15.75 20.34
CA GLU A 383 -7.15 -14.64 21.29
C GLU A 383 -6.77 -13.31 20.63
N ILE A 384 -7.62 -12.29 20.81
CA ILE A 384 -7.34 -10.93 20.35
C ILE A 384 -6.63 -10.18 21.49
N PRO A 385 -5.33 -9.85 21.36
CA PRO A 385 -4.61 -9.10 22.38
C PRO A 385 -5.25 -7.73 22.65
N SER A 386 -5.32 -7.34 23.92
CA SER A 386 -5.96 -6.08 24.33
C SER A 386 -5.22 -4.82 23.89
N GLU A 387 -3.94 -4.94 23.52
CA GLU A 387 -3.11 -3.87 22.99
C GLU A 387 -3.42 -3.51 21.54
N LEU A 388 -4.19 -4.33 20.80
CA LEU A 388 -4.57 -4.00 19.42
C LEU A 388 -5.49 -2.79 19.39
N GLN A 389 -5.27 -1.93 18.40
CA GLN A 389 -5.98 -0.66 18.25
C GLN A 389 -7.13 -0.70 17.24
N GLY A 390 -7.21 -1.78 16.46
CA GLY A 390 -8.35 -2.09 15.59
C GLY A 390 -9.44 -2.90 16.33
N THR A 391 -10.56 -3.11 15.63
CA THR A 391 -11.70 -3.91 16.12
C THR A 391 -12.01 -5.04 15.16
N SER A 392 -12.30 -6.24 15.67
CA SER A 392 -12.71 -7.36 14.82
C SER A 392 -13.98 -7.02 14.02
N LYS A 393 -13.94 -7.32 12.74
CA LYS A 393 -15.09 -7.29 11.81
C LYS A 393 -15.50 -8.72 11.40
N ALA A 394 -15.14 -9.72 12.16
CA ALA A 394 -15.47 -11.11 11.86
C ALA A 394 -16.99 -11.34 11.76
N SER A 395 -17.79 -10.72 12.63
CA SER A 395 -19.26 -10.80 12.56
C SER A 395 -19.82 -10.27 11.24
N LEU A 396 -19.19 -9.23 10.66
CA LEU A 396 -19.54 -8.73 9.33
C LEU A 396 -19.25 -9.79 8.24
N ILE A 397 -18.06 -10.42 8.31
CA ILE A 397 -17.64 -11.44 7.33
C ILE A 397 -18.54 -12.68 7.47
N LYS A 398 -18.98 -13.02 8.69
CA LYS A 398 -19.95 -14.08 8.98
C LYS A 398 -21.39 -13.73 8.53
N GLY A 399 -21.64 -12.48 8.11
CA GLY A 399 -22.97 -12.01 7.68
C GLY A 399 -23.94 -11.74 8.85
N GLU A 400 -23.44 -11.54 10.05
CA GLU A 400 -24.23 -11.34 11.27
C GLU A 400 -24.51 -9.85 11.54
N THR A 401 -23.68 -8.95 11.00
CA THR A 401 -23.77 -7.49 11.19
C THR A 401 -23.53 -6.74 9.89
N THR A 402 -23.77 -5.42 9.91
CA THR A 402 -23.43 -4.49 8.83
C THR A 402 -22.30 -3.54 9.28
N LEU A 403 -21.76 -2.76 8.36
CA LEU A 403 -20.67 -1.79 8.61
C LEU A 403 -21.15 -0.35 8.37
N ASP A 404 -22.30 0.01 8.96
CA ASP A 404 -22.98 1.29 8.67
C ASP A 404 -22.48 2.46 9.52
N ASP A 405 -21.78 2.20 10.63
CA ASP A 405 -21.34 3.20 11.61
C ASP A 405 -19.86 3.00 11.99
N ASN A 406 -18.96 3.06 11.01
CA ASN A 406 -17.52 2.91 11.23
C ASN A 406 -16.76 4.13 10.72
N ASP A 407 -16.17 4.88 11.64
CA ASP A 407 -15.19 5.93 11.30
C ASP A 407 -13.81 5.30 11.13
N VAL A 408 -13.03 5.80 10.18
CA VAL A 408 -11.64 5.36 9.98
C VAL A 408 -10.68 6.53 10.17
N PHE A 409 -9.57 6.27 10.84
CA PHE A 409 -8.56 7.27 11.15
C PHE A 409 -7.28 6.98 10.38
N MET A 410 -6.63 8.05 9.94
CA MET A 410 -5.37 7.99 9.22
C MET A 410 -4.40 9.02 9.78
N GLU A 411 -3.12 8.74 9.67
CA GLU A 411 -2.06 9.65 10.10
C GLU A 411 -1.01 9.88 9.01
N HIS A 412 -0.30 10.97 9.11
CA HIS A 412 0.95 11.22 8.39
C HIS A 412 1.95 11.82 9.36
N ASN A 413 3.10 11.18 9.52
CA ASN A 413 4.11 11.53 10.52
C ASN A 413 5.37 12.14 9.89
N GLY A 414 5.23 12.70 8.69
CA GLY A 414 6.35 13.20 7.93
C GLY A 414 7.16 12.11 7.21
N ILE A 415 8.14 12.52 6.45
CA ILE A 415 8.99 11.64 5.63
C ILE A 415 10.40 11.46 6.19
N GLY A 416 10.68 12.06 7.35
CA GLY A 416 11.98 12.00 8.01
C GLY A 416 13.07 12.77 7.26
N ASP A 417 14.27 12.21 7.18
CA ASP A 417 15.46 12.88 6.64
C ASP A 417 15.48 13.00 5.11
N ARG A 418 14.42 12.63 4.43
CA ARG A 418 14.32 12.82 2.97
C ARG A 418 14.18 14.30 2.66
N SER A 419 15.15 14.83 1.92
CA SER A 419 15.09 16.18 1.40
C SER A 419 14.37 16.17 0.04
N LEU A 420 13.23 16.83 -0.07
CA LEU A 420 12.50 17.04 -1.32
C LEU A 420 12.63 18.51 -1.76
N GLY A 421 13.85 18.94 -2.12
CA GLY A 421 14.06 20.29 -2.62
C GLY A 421 14.50 21.30 -1.54
N THR A 422 13.82 22.44 -1.44
CA THR A 422 14.22 23.52 -0.52
C THR A 422 13.94 23.21 0.95
N PRO A 423 14.59 23.91 1.91
CA PRO A 423 14.27 23.76 3.34
C PRO A 423 12.79 23.97 3.68
N ALA A 424 12.08 24.82 2.94
CA ALA A 424 10.66 25.06 3.13
C ALA A 424 9.83 23.81 2.76
N ILE A 425 10.12 23.16 1.63
CA ILE A 425 9.47 21.91 1.21
C ILE A 425 9.76 20.80 2.22
N ASN A 426 11.01 20.71 2.71
CA ASN A 426 11.36 19.70 3.71
C ASN A 426 10.64 19.92 5.04
N MET A 427 10.42 21.16 5.45
CA MET A 427 9.61 21.48 6.63
C MET A 427 8.17 21.00 6.45
N LEU A 428 7.54 21.27 5.30
CA LEU A 428 6.19 20.83 4.98
C LEU A 428 6.07 19.29 4.97
N ASN A 429 7.04 18.61 4.38
CA ASN A 429 7.07 17.15 4.32
C ASN A 429 7.22 16.46 5.69
N ASN A 430 7.66 17.18 6.72
CA ASN A 430 7.81 16.67 8.08
C ASN A 430 6.66 17.09 9.01
N MET A 431 5.61 17.75 8.50
CA MET A 431 4.43 18.08 9.28
C MET A 431 3.62 16.82 9.63
N GLN A 432 3.07 16.83 10.83
CA GLN A 432 2.17 15.79 11.30
C GLN A 432 0.73 16.15 10.95
N TRP A 433 0.03 15.20 10.37
CA TRP A 433 -1.37 15.30 9.99
C TRP A 433 -2.19 14.19 10.61
N ARG A 434 -3.43 14.49 10.94
CA ARG A 434 -4.43 13.50 11.37
C ARG A 434 -5.69 13.65 10.57
N SER A 435 -6.24 12.52 10.14
CA SER A 435 -7.42 12.47 9.30
C SER A 435 -8.47 11.54 9.88
N VAL A 436 -9.73 11.85 9.65
CA VAL A 436 -10.86 10.95 9.86
C VAL A 436 -11.76 10.95 8.64
N VAL A 437 -12.21 9.77 8.22
CA VAL A 437 -13.33 9.60 7.30
C VAL A 437 -14.50 9.03 8.11
N THR A 438 -15.55 9.81 8.24
CA THR A 438 -16.73 9.41 9.02
C THR A 438 -17.65 8.48 8.23
N ALA A 439 -18.50 7.73 8.93
CA ALA A 439 -19.44 6.79 8.33
C ALA A 439 -20.35 7.44 7.28
N ASP A 440 -20.71 8.72 7.46
CA ASP A 440 -21.47 9.53 6.50
C ASP A 440 -20.61 10.10 5.35
N ARG A 441 -19.39 9.58 5.16
CA ARG A 441 -18.49 9.89 4.04
C ARG A 441 -18.01 11.36 3.98
N TRP A 442 -17.73 11.96 5.13
CA TRP A 442 -16.99 13.21 5.21
C TRP A 442 -15.55 12.94 5.64
N LYS A 443 -14.59 13.63 5.04
CA LYS A 443 -13.16 13.54 5.35
C LYS A 443 -12.65 14.85 5.92
N LEU A 444 -12.04 14.81 7.10
CA LEU A 444 -11.39 15.96 7.74
C LEU A 444 -9.89 15.66 7.92
N ASN A 445 -9.04 16.51 7.36
CA ASN A 445 -7.60 16.47 7.50
C ASN A 445 -7.13 17.66 8.34
N LEU A 446 -6.51 17.40 9.49
CA LEU A 446 -6.02 18.41 10.41
C LEU A 446 -4.50 18.45 10.46
N CYS A 447 -3.94 19.66 10.39
CA CYS A 447 -2.52 19.95 10.64
C CYS A 447 -2.40 21.26 11.43
N ALA A 448 -1.54 21.29 12.44
CA ALA A 448 -1.37 22.49 13.30
C ALA A 448 -0.70 23.66 12.56
N THR A 449 -0.01 23.42 11.47
CA THR A 449 0.90 24.38 10.81
C THR A 449 0.61 24.59 9.33
N ASP A 450 -0.43 23.97 8.79
CA ASP A 450 -0.88 24.15 7.40
C ASP A 450 -2.41 24.32 7.35
N GLN A 451 -2.93 24.68 6.19
CA GLN A 451 -4.35 24.77 5.93
C GLN A 451 -4.98 23.40 6.04
N CYS A 452 -5.94 23.24 6.95
CA CYS A 452 -6.73 22.03 7.08
C CYS A 452 -7.70 21.85 5.91
N GLU A 453 -8.20 20.63 5.74
CA GLU A 453 -9.05 20.27 4.61
C GLU A 453 -10.29 19.54 5.10
N LEU A 454 -11.45 19.85 4.49
CA LEU A 454 -12.71 19.15 4.69
C LEU A 454 -13.34 18.83 3.34
N PHE A 455 -13.70 17.56 3.13
CA PHE A 455 -14.31 17.09 1.88
C PHE A 455 -15.62 16.35 2.15
N ASP A 456 -16.60 16.54 1.26
CA ASP A 456 -17.84 15.77 1.19
C ASP A 456 -17.72 14.70 0.11
N LEU A 457 -17.28 13.50 0.47
CA LEU A 457 -16.99 12.42 -0.49
C LEU A 457 -18.25 11.87 -1.18
N ASN A 458 -19.46 12.23 -0.75
CA ASN A 458 -20.69 11.84 -1.45
C ASN A 458 -20.96 12.76 -2.66
N ASN A 459 -20.67 14.05 -2.53
CA ASN A 459 -20.93 15.04 -3.57
C ASN A 459 -19.67 15.42 -4.34
N ASP A 460 -18.49 15.21 -3.75
CA ASP A 460 -17.18 15.50 -4.31
C ASP A 460 -16.23 14.31 -4.07
N PRO A 461 -16.46 13.18 -4.76
CA PRO A 461 -15.64 11.96 -4.59
C PRO A 461 -14.19 12.12 -5.07
N PHE A 462 -13.88 13.17 -5.81
CA PHE A 462 -12.54 13.50 -6.28
C PHE A 462 -11.85 14.59 -5.46
N GLU A 463 -12.45 15.04 -4.36
CA GLU A 463 -11.85 15.98 -3.41
C GLU A 463 -11.33 17.27 -4.10
N GLU A 464 -12.14 17.82 -5.01
CA GLU A 464 -11.80 19.05 -5.75
C GLU A 464 -12.03 20.32 -4.91
N ILE A 465 -12.96 20.28 -3.94
CA ILE A 465 -13.44 21.47 -3.21
C ILE A 465 -13.17 21.32 -1.71
N ASN A 466 -12.19 22.09 -1.21
CA ASN A 466 -11.93 22.16 0.23
C ASN A 466 -12.98 23.06 0.93
N LEU A 467 -13.83 22.45 1.76
CA LEU A 467 -14.91 23.09 2.50
C LEU A 467 -14.51 23.58 3.91
N PHE A 468 -13.24 23.46 4.31
CA PHE A 468 -12.80 23.75 5.67
C PHE A 468 -13.08 25.21 6.10
N ASN A 469 -12.99 26.15 5.18
CA ASN A 469 -13.25 27.57 5.44
C ASN A 469 -14.71 27.98 5.20
N ASN A 470 -15.62 27.03 4.94
CA ASN A 470 -17.05 27.31 4.80
C ASN A 470 -17.70 27.44 6.20
N ASP A 471 -18.25 28.59 6.50
CA ASP A 471 -18.91 28.88 7.79
C ASP A 471 -20.03 27.89 8.14
N ASP A 472 -20.75 27.37 7.16
CA ASP A 472 -21.83 26.40 7.34
C ASP A 472 -21.33 25.03 7.83
N GLN A 473 -20.04 24.73 7.70
CA GLN A 473 -19.45 23.48 8.11
C GLN A 473 -18.76 23.51 9.48
N LYS A 474 -18.75 24.62 10.18
CA LYS A 474 -18.05 24.78 11.46
C LYS A 474 -18.44 23.74 12.52
N ASP A 475 -19.73 23.43 12.63
CA ASP A 475 -20.18 22.43 13.61
C ASP A 475 -19.76 21.01 13.24
N ARG A 476 -19.78 20.67 11.94
CA ARG A 476 -19.25 19.40 11.43
C ARG A 476 -17.75 19.29 11.73
N ILE A 477 -16.97 20.32 11.41
CA ILE A 477 -15.52 20.36 11.70
C ILE A 477 -15.26 20.10 13.18
N ARG A 478 -15.98 20.76 14.10
CA ARG A 478 -15.83 20.55 15.54
C ARG A 478 -16.14 19.11 15.97
N GLN A 479 -17.22 18.53 15.44
CA GLN A 479 -17.61 17.16 15.74
C GLN A 479 -16.54 16.18 15.25
N MET A 480 -16.06 16.31 14.02
CA MET A 480 -15.03 15.44 13.45
C MET A 480 -13.67 15.64 14.15
N ALA A 481 -13.30 16.87 14.48
CA ALA A 481 -12.09 17.15 15.25
C ALA A 481 -12.15 16.54 16.67
N ALA A 482 -13.32 16.51 17.30
CA ALA A 482 -13.51 15.83 18.58
C ALA A 482 -13.28 14.31 18.45
N LYS A 483 -13.73 13.68 17.34
CA LYS A 483 -13.45 12.26 17.05
C LYS A 483 -11.94 12.01 16.92
N ILE A 484 -11.19 12.85 16.20
CA ILE A 484 -9.75 12.75 16.09
C ILE A 484 -9.07 12.87 17.47
N ARG A 485 -9.49 13.81 18.33
CA ARG A 485 -8.92 13.93 19.68
C ARG A 485 -9.23 12.73 20.57
N MET A 486 -10.41 12.14 20.45
CA MET A 486 -10.75 10.90 21.15
C MET A 486 -9.88 9.75 20.68
N TRP A 487 -9.68 9.62 19.37
CA TRP A 487 -8.77 8.63 18.79
C TRP A 487 -7.32 8.81 19.26
N GLN A 488 -6.80 10.05 19.26
CA GLN A 488 -5.48 10.37 19.83
C GLN A 488 -5.35 9.92 21.29
N HIS A 489 -6.36 10.22 22.11
CA HIS A 489 -6.36 9.81 23.51
C HIS A 489 -6.37 8.29 23.66
N PHE A 490 -7.11 7.58 22.81
CA PHE A 490 -7.20 6.11 22.85
C PHE A 490 -5.89 5.44 22.39
N THR A 491 -5.15 6.07 21.44
CA THR A 491 -3.93 5.51 20.84
C THR A 491 -2.63 6.09 21.41
N ASP A 492 -2.71 6.95 22.44
CA ASP A 492 -1.57 7.70 22.99
C ASP A 492 -0.81 8.53 21.93
N ASP A 493 -1.54 9.08 20.95
CA ASP A 493 -0.97 9.94 19.92
C ASP A 493 -0.85 11.40 20.42
N ASP A 494 0.35 11.97 20.32
CA ASP A 494 0.68 13.31 20.80
C ASP A 494 0.86 14.37 19.69
N ALA A 495 0.50 14.05 18.46
CA ALA A 495 0.63 14.98 17.34
C ALA A 495 -0.19 16.26 17.59
N PRO A 496 0.40 17.45 17.36
CA PRO A 496 -0.30 18.70 17.59
C PRO A 496 -1.47 18.89 16.61
N LEU A 497 -2.61 19.31 17.13
CA LEU A 497 -3.79 19.64 16.34
C LEU A 497 -4.14 21.13 16.45
N PRO A 498 -4.74 21.73 15.42
CA PRO A 498 -5.23 23.10 15.48
C PRO A 498 -6.40 23.24 16.46
N GLY A 499 -6.60 24.44 16.98
CA GLY A 499 -7.79 24.83 17.72
C GLY A 499 -8.96 25.09 16.77
N VAL A 500 -9.89 24.13 16.61
CA VAL A 500 -11.09 24.23 15.78
C VAL A 500 -12.34 23.93 16.58
#